data_e39b869d9aca4715fee25fe27ea3bdee
#
_entry.id   e39b869d9aca4715fee25fe27ea3bdee
#
_cell.length_a   1.000
_cell.length_b   1.000
_cell.length_c   1.000
_cell.angle_alpha   90.00
_cell.angle_beta   90.00
_cell.angle_gamma   90.00
#
_symmetry.space_group_name_H-M   'P 1'
#
loop_
_entity.id
_entity.type
_entity.pdbx_description
1 polymer ?
#
loop_
_entity_poly.entity_id
_entity_poly.type
_entity_poly.pdbx_seq_one_letter_code
_entity_poly.pdbx_strand_id
1 'polypeptide(L)'
;DVHRHLWGFEWFPPSHLRNNAEALAKKTGRTTEQVLERIAQSPTMDATGQIAIDEMEHYGIDHSVILALDWGMAYGPEEDNQLEYEEFDRLTGEVSDKSKKLSWFCGVDPRRPRATAIFERAVKERGAVGLKVYPPNGYQANDERCFPMYKKAIELDVPVLIHTGGNVWAWPEWVELVARELPDLRIMMGHTNLQAPFETEAYWRGLQAARGKKNIWLDLCDWQALGAVTDENIPELLKVVRIFINTMGAERIVWGTDLPQAGVGSKARGQTERWVDIFKNLPEWGKKYDIDFTEEERDAICHGAAMQCLSNVKFDL
;
A
#
# COMPACT_ATOMS: atom_id res chain seq x y z
N ASP A 1 8.73 2.86 -5.16
CA ASP A 1 7.82 2.70 -4.02
C ASP A 1 6.39 2.58 -4.54
N VAL A 2 5.82 1.36 -4.54
CA VAL A 2 4.46 1.13 -5.08
C VAL A 2 3.35 1.34 -4.06
N HIS A 3 3.68 1.67 -2.81
CA HIS A 3 2.72 1.71 -1.73
C HIS A 3 3.01 2.87 -0.78
N ARG A 4 2.34 3.98 -1.01
CA ARG A 4 2.42 5.19 -0.19
C ARG A 4 1.05 5.84 -0.08
N HIS A 5 0.82 6.60 0.99
CA HIS A 5 -0.41 7.35 1.20
C HIS A 5 -0.14 8.85 1.33
N LEU A 6 -1.17 9.64 1.05
CA LEU A 6 -1.27 11.04 1.44
C LEU A 6 -2.50 11.22 2.31
N TRP A 7 -2.36 11.93 3.42
CA TRP A 7 -3.46 12.15 4.34
C TRP A 7 -3.62 13.62 4.68
N GLY A 8 -4.85 14.13 4.49
CA GLY A 8 -5.28 15.38 5.07
C GLY A 8 -6.17 15.10 6.29
N PHE A 9 -6.02 15.86 7.36
CA PHE A 9 -6.85 15.68 8.57
C PHE A 9 -8.35 15.74 8.23
N GLU A 10 -8.74 16.64 7.35
CA GLU A 10 -10.13 16.85 6.94
C GLU A 10 -10.65 15.77 5.98
N TRP A 11 -9.79 14.87 5.51
CA TRP A 11 -10.17 13.80 4.58
C TRP A 11 -10.73 12.58 5.30
N PHE A 12 -10.49 12.47 6.60
CA PHE A 12 -10.98 11.33 7.38
C PHE A 12 -12.41 11.55 7.88
N PRO A 13 -13.21 10.49 7.99
CA PRO A 13 -14.49 10.56 8.70
C PRO A 13 -14.27 11.01 10.15
N PRO A 14 -15.12 11.88 10.70
CA PRO A 14 -14.98 12.37 12.07
C PRO A 14 -14.99 11.24 13.12
N SER A 15 -15.80 10.20 12.90
CA SER A 15 -15.84 9.00 13.75
C SER A 15 -14.53 8.23 13.76
N HIS A 16 -13.86 8.10 12.61
CA HIS A 16 -12.54 7.45 12.53
C HIS A 16 -11.50 8.20 13.38
N LEU A 17 -11.40 9.51 13.20
CA LEU A 17 -10.48 10.35 13.96
C LEU A 17 -10.78 10.28 15.47
N ARG A 18 -12.05 10.39 15.85
CA ARG A 18 -12.47 10.34 17.26
C ARG A 18 -12.16 8.99 17.89
N ASN A 19 -12.50 7.88 17.25
CA ASN A 19 -12.23 6.53 17.76
C ASN A 19 -10.73 6.29 17.98
N ASN A 20 -9.90 6.70 17.04
CA ASN A 20 -8.45 6.63 17.17
C ASN A 20 -7.93 7.53 18.30
N ALA A 21 -8.45 8.75 18.39
CA ALA A 21 -8.06 9.69 19.45
C ALA A 21 -8.47 9.18 20.85
N GLU A 22 -9.67 8.62 21.02
CA GLU A 22 -10.12 8.04 22.28
C GLU A 22 -9.25 6.84 22.70
N ALA A 23 -8.90 5.96 21.76
CA ALA A 23 -8.04 4.83 22.06
C ALA A 23 -6.63 5.29 22.51
N LEU A 24 -6.09 6.32 21.86
CA LEU A 24 -4.78 6.88 22.20
C LEU A 24 -4.84 7.71 23.50
N ALA A 25 -5.92 8.43 23.75
CA ALA A 25 -6.15 9.19 24.97
C ALA A 25 -6.09 8.28 26.23
N LYS A 26 -6.78 7.14 26.17
CA LYS A 26 -6.74 6.12 27.23
C LYS A 26 -5.31 5.62 27.51
N LYS A 27 -4.49 5.43 26.47
CA LYS A 27 -3.11 4.94 26.60
C LYS A 27 -2.14 6.00 27.13
N THR A 28 -2.42 7.27 26.86
CA THR A 28 -1.46 8.37 27.12
C THR A 28 -1.86 9.29 28.27
N GLY A 29 -3.04 9.08 28.87
CA GLY A 29 -3.57 9.95 29.94
C GLY A 29 -3.94 11.36 29.47
N ARG A 30 -4.17 11.57 28.17
CA ARG A 30 -4.61 12.83 27.58
C ARG A 30 -6.12 12.86 27.39
N THR A 31 -6.68 14.04 27.08
CA THR A 31 -8.06 14.14 26.61
C THR A 31 -8.14 13.79 25.10
N THR A 32 -9.31 13.42 24.64
CA THR A 32 -9.56 13.12 23.22
C THR A 32 -9.26 14.35 22.35
N GLU A 33 -9.63 15.54 22.81
CA GLU A 33 -9.40 16.82 22.11
C GLU A 33 -7.91 17.12 21.96
N GLN A 34 -7.13 16.92 23.03
CA GLN A 34 -5.67 17.09 22.98
C GLN A 34 -5.01 16.10 22.00
N VAL A 35 -5.56 14.90 21.88
CA VAL A 35 -5.06 13.92 20.92
C VAL A 35 -5.45 14.31 19.49
N LEU A 36 -6.70 14.74 19.26
CA LEU A 36 -7.15 15.20 17.94
C LEU A 36 -6.31 16.39 17.43
N GLU A 37 -6.03 17.36 18.30
CA GLU A 37 -5.15 18.50 17.96
C GLU A 37 -3.75 18.02 17.55
N ARG A 38 -3.18 17.06 18.25
CA ARG A 38 -1.88 16.48 17.90
C ARG A 38 -1.92 15.69 16.59
N ILE A 39 -3.00 14.97 16.31
CA ILE A 39 -3.18 14.29 15.02
C ILE A 39 -3.22 15.32 13.89
N ALA A 40 -4.00 16.39 14.04
CA ALA A 40 -4.11 17.44 13.05
C ALA A 40 -2.76 18.14 12.75
N GLN A 41 -1.89 18.27 13.76
CA GLN A 41 -0.56 18.86 13.64
C GLN A 41 0.54 17.82 13.31
N SER A 42 0.17 16.56 13.09
CA SER A 42 1.14 15.50 12.81
C SER A 42 1.77 15.70 11.44
N PRO A 43 3.09 15.46 11.30
CA PRO A 43 3.74 15.38 9.99
C PRO A 43 3.17 14.32 9.04
N THR A 44 2.34 13.38 9.55
CA THR A 44 1.61 12.44 8.68
C THR A 44 0.48 13.11 7.91
N MET A 45 0.00 14.27 8.34
CA MET A 45 -1.08 15.03 7.71
C MET A 45 -0.52 15.96 6.62
N ASP A 46 -0.16 15.37 5.48
CA ASP A 46 0.40 16.07 4.33
C ASP A 46 -0.59 16.14 3.16
N ALA A 47 -1.54 17.05 3.24
CA ALA A 47 -2.48 17.31 2.14
C ALA A 47 -1.83 17.98 0.91
N THR A 48 -0.53 18.33 0.99
CA THR A 48 0.19 19.03 -0.09
C THR A 48 1.07 18.11 -0.92
N GLY A 49 1.45 16.96 -0.39
CA GLY A 49 2.41 16.03 -0.97
C GLY A 49 3.88 16.47 -0.83
N GLN A 50 4.16 17.62 -0.20
CA GLN A 50 5.53 18.11 -0.07
C GLN A 50 6.38 17.24 0.85
N ILE A 51 5.81 16.79 1.98
CA ILE A 51 6.52 15.89 2.91
C ILE A 51 6.83 14.55 2.21
N ALA A 52 5.90 14.04 1.39
CA ALA A 52 6.14 12.84 0.60
C ALA A 52 7.34 13.01 -0.34
N ILE A 53 7.43 14.14 -1.04
CA ILE A 53 8.54 14.45 -1.94
C ILE A 53 9.87 14.58 -1.17
N ASP A 54 9.86 15.31 -0.05
CA ASP A 54 11.06 15.50 0.79
C ASP A 54 11.58 14.17 1.36
N GLU A 55 10.67 13.28 1.78
CA GLU A 55 11.04 11.94 2.24
C GLU A 55 11.57 11.06 1.11
N MET A 56 10.98 11.12 -0.10
CA MET A 56 11.51 10.43 -1.27
C MET A 56 12.93 10.87 -1.58
N GLU A 57 13.21 12.17 -1.52
CA GLU A 57 14.56 12.71 -1.71
C GLU A 57 15.52 12.25 -0.62
N HIS A 58 15.07 12.29 0.64
CA HIS A 58 15.87 11.82 1.78
C HIS A 58 16.25 10.34 1.66
N TYR A 59 15.30 9.47 1.27
CA TYR A 59 15.54 8.03 1.13
C TYR A 59 16.11 7.64 -0.24
N GLY A 60 16.21 8.57 -1.19
CA GLY A 60 16.61 8.31 -2.58
C GLY A 60 15.63 7.38 -3.29
N ILE A 61 14.34 7.66 -3.17
CA ILE A 61 13.25 6.99 -3.89
C ILE A 61 12.91 7.83 -5.11
N ASP A 62 13.03 7.26 -6.30
CA ASP A 62 12.85 8.00 -7.56
C ASP A 62 11.38 8.21 -7.90
N HIS A 63 10.51 7.24 -7.57
CA HIS A 63 9.08 7.31 -7.87
C HIS A 63 8.23 6.66 -6.77
N SER A 64 7.09 7.27 -6.43
CA SER A 64 6.11 6.70 -5.50
C SER A 64 4.70 6.67 -6.10
N VAL A 65 3.98 5.58 -5.81
CA VAL A 65 2.56 5.44 -6.14
C VAL A 65 1.73 5.79 -4.91
N ILE A 66 0.92 6.84 -5.02
CA ILE A 66 0.02 7.28 -3.97
C ILE A 66 -1.28 6.47 -4.04
N LEU A 67 -1.64 5.84 -2.94
CA LEU A 67 -2.84 5.02 -2.83
C LEU A 67 -3.92 5.81 -2.09
N ALA A 68 -4.95 6.26 -2.81
CA ALA A 68 -6.12 6.85 -2.18
C ALA A 68 -6.91 5.80 -1.39
N LEU A 69 -7.53 6.19 -0.28
CA LEU A 69 -8.36 5.32 0.57
C LEU A 69 -9.72 5.95 0.83
N ASP A 70 -10.76 5.22 0.52
CA ASP A 70 -12.13 5.61 0.82
C ASP A 70 -12.55 5.09 2.22
N TRP A 71 -12.47 5.94 3.21
CA TRP A 71 -12.79 5.59 4.60
C TRP A 71 -14.28 5.73 4.94
N GLY A 72 -15.05 6.51 4.14
CA GLY A 72 -16.40 6.91 4.50
C GLY A 72 -17.35 5.74 4.74
N MET A 73 -17.33 4.76 3.86
CA MET A 73 -18.23 3.60 3.95
C MET A 73 -17.92 2.63 5.10
N ALA A 74 -16.74 2.74 5.73
CA ALA A 74 -16.39 1.91 6.88
C ALA A 74 -17.29 2.18 8.11
N TYR A 75 -17.87 3.39 8.20
CA TYR A 75 -18.66 3.87 9.33
C TYR A 75 -20.16 4.00 9.03
N GLY A 76 -20.58 3.60 7.84
CA GLY A 76 -21.95 3.68 7.37
C GLY A 76 -22.25 4.88 6.48
N PRO A 77 -23.41 4.92 5.84
CA PRO A 77 -23.71 5.96 4.84
C PRO A 77 -23.90 7.36 5.44
N GLU A 78 -24.20 7.48 6.75
CA GLU A 78 -24.32 8.76 7.44
C GLU A 78 -22.98 9.30 7.93
N GLU A 79 -21.95 8.46 7.99
CA GLU A 79 -20.61 8.76 8.49
C GLU A 79 -19.61 8.84 7.33
N ASP A 80 -19.98 9.56 6.30
CA ASP A 80 -19.08 9.74 5.15
C ASP A 80 -17.87 10.62 5.50
N ASN A 81 -16.89 10.69 4.62
CA ASN A 81 -15.74 11.57 4.76
C ASN A 81 -16.19 13.02 4.96
N GLN A 82 -15.40 13.86 5.63
CA GLN A 82 -15.64 15.29 5.72
C GLN A 82 -15.66 15.94 4.32
N LEU A 83 -14.86 15.40 3.39
CA LEU A 83 -14.96 15.69 1.97
C LEU A 83 -15.83 14.66 1.27
N GLU A 84 -16.62 15.08 0.28
CA GLU A 84 -17.23 14.14 -0.65
C GLU A 84 -16.13 13.32 -1.33
N TYR A 85 -16.36 12.02 -1.54
CA TYR A 85 -15.34 11.13 -2.06
C TYR A 85 -14.77 11.59 -3.42
N GLU A 86 -15.60 12.12 -4.30
CA GLU A 86 -15.14 12.64 -5.59
C GLU A 86 -14.17 13.83 -5.45
N GLU A 87 -14.31 14.61 -4.40
CA GLU A 87 -13.39 15.71 -4.06
C GLU A 87 -12.06 15.17 -3.53
N PHE A 88 -12.08 14.17 -2.67
CA PHE A 88 -10.87 13.48 -2.18
C PHE A 88 -10.04 12.89 -3.32
N ASP A 89 -10.69 12.17 -4.23
CA ASP A 89 -10.09 11.58 -5.43
C ASP A 89 -9.47 12.66 -6.33
N ARG A 90 -10.18 13.80 -6.53
CA ARG A 90 -9.67 14.96 -7.27
C ARG A 90 -8.42 15.56 -6.61
N LEU A 91 -8.44 15.75 -5.29
CA LEU A 91 -7.31 16.32 -4.54
C LEU A 91 -6.07 15.41 -4.61
N THR A 92 -6.27 14.10 -4.48
CA THR A 92 -5.17 13.13 -4.62
C THR A 92 -4.53 13.21 -6.01
N GLY A 93 -5.33 13.30 -7.06
CA GLY A 93 -4.85 13.49 -8.43
C GLY A 93 -4.07 14.80 -8.59
N GLU A 94 -4.62 15.92 -8.13
CA GLU A 94 -3.97 17.24 -8.21
C GLU A 94 -2.63 17.31 -7.47
N VAL A 95 -2.53 16.64 -6.32
CA VAL A 95 -1.26 16.55 -5.58
C VAL A 95 -0.25 15.72 -6.36
N SER A 96 -0.67 14.60 -6.91
CA SER A 96 0.20 13.72 -7.70
C SER A 96 0.70 14.41 -8.97
N ASP A 97 -0.13 15.21 -9.61
CA ASP A 97 0.24 15.97 -10.83
C ASP A 97 1.28 17.07 -10.59
N LYS A 98 1.50 17.48 -9.33
CA LYS A 98 2.52 18.47 -8.98
C LYS A 98 3.95 17.97 -9.18
N SER A 99 4.16 16.66 -9.24
CA SER A 99 5.47 16.08 -9.40
C SER A 99 5.42 14.87 -10.32
N LYS A 100 6.32 14.82 -11.30
CA LYS A 100 6.52 13.64 -12.16
C LYS A 100 7.03 12.41 -11.39
N LYS A 101 7.49 12.59 -10.15
CA LYS A 101 7.90 11.53 -9.25
C LYS A 101 6.71 10.79 -8.58
N LEU A 102 5.49 11.26 -8.78
CA LEU A 102 4.29 10.70 -8.19
C LEU A 102 3.33 10.18 -9.27
N SER A 103 2.74 9.04 -8.99
CA SER A 103 1.54 8.51 -9.65
C SER A 103 0.51 8.19 -8.58
N TRP A 104 -0.75 7.90 -8.97
CA TRP A 104 -1.74 7.60 -7.96
C TRP A 104 -2.76 6.54 -8.40
N PHE A 105 -3.31 5.84 -7.42
CA PHE A 105 -4.40 4.88 -7.59
C PHE A 105 -5.68 5.44 -6.99
N CYS A 106 -6.78 5.34 -7.72
CA CYS A 106 -8.13 5.57 -7.21
C CYS A 106 -8.46 4.51 -6.15
N GLY A 107 -9.04 4.91 -5.03
CA GLY A 107 -9.34 4.03 -3.89
C GLY A 107 -10.82 4.06 -3.49
N VAL A 108 -11.75 3.85 -4.41
CA VAL A 108 -13.19 3.89 -4.16
C VAL A 108 -13.72 2.60 -3.52
N ASP A 109 -14.58 2.73 -2.51
CA ASP A 109 -15.27 1.60 -1.89
C ASP A 109 -16.33 1.00 -2.85
N PRO A 110 -16.35 -0.33 -3.06
CA PRO A 110 -17.26 -0.98 -4.00
C PRO A 110 -18.75 -0.83 -3.64
N ARG A 111 -19.06 -0.45 -2.40
CA ARG A 111 -20.42 -0.22 -1.91
C ARG A 111 -20.99 1.14 -2.30
N ARG A 112 -20.14 2.07 -2.76
CA ARG A 112 -20.63 3.39 -3.20
C ARG A 112 -21.47 3.27 -4.46
N PRO A 113 -22.58 4.05 -4.55
CA PRO A 113 -23.28 4.19 -5.80
C PRO A 113 -22.33 4.67 -6.90
N ARG A 114 -22.34 4.02 -8.06
CA ARG A 114 -21.50 4.38 -9.21
C ARG A 114 -19.97 4.17 -8.98
N ALA A 115 -19.54 3.30 -8.03
CA ALA A 115 -18.12 3.06 -7.76
C ALA A 115 -17.29 2.82 -9.04
N THR A 116 -17.78 1.98 -9.96
CA THR A 116 -17.13 1.70 -11.24
C THR A 116 -17.01 2.95 -12.12
N ALA A 117 -18.02 3.80 -12.17
CA ALA A 117 -17.99 5.03 -12.98
C ALA A 117 -17.04 6.08 -12.36
N ILE A 118 -16.95 6.15 -11.03
CA ILE A 118 -15.98 7.00 -10.32
C ILE A 118 -14.55 6.56 -10.67
N PHE A 119 -14.28 5.25 -10.59
CA PHE A 119 -12.97 4.70 -10.95
C PHE A 119 -12.63 4.95 -12.44
N GLU A 120 -13.57 4.67 -13.35
CA GLU A 120 -13.35 4.92 -14.78
C GLU A 120 -12.99 6.39 -15.05
N ARG A 121 -13.72 7.32 -14.43
CA ARG A 121 -13.43 8.76 -14.55
C ARG A 121 -12.06 9.12 -13.97
N ALA A 122 -11.69 8.55 -12.82
CA ALA A 122 -10.38 8.78 -12.21
C ALA A 122 -9.24 8.42 -13.19
N VAL A 123 -9.35 7.30 -13.90
CA VAL A 123 -8.35 6.87 -14.87
C VAL A 123 -8.39 7.73 -16.12
N LYS A 124 -9.58 7.93 -16.74
CA LYS A 124 -9.69 8.60 -18.04
C LYS A 124 -9.48 10.12 -18.01
N GLU A 125 -9.86 10.75 -16.89
CA GLU A 125 -9.96 12.22 -16.83
C GLU A 125 -9.01 12.84 -15.81
N ARG A 126 -8.51 12.05 -14.83
CA ARG A 126 -7.74 12.55 -13.69
C ARG A 126 -6.38 11.91 -13.51
N GLY A 127 -5.94 11.06 -14.44
CA GLY A 127 -4.60 10.49 -14.45
C GLY A 127 -4.34 9.38 -13.45
N ALA A 128 -5.36 8.77 -12.83
CA ALA A 128 -5.16 7.59 -12.01
C ALA A 128 -4.59 6.44 -12.85
N VAL A 129 -3.58 5.76 -12.32
CA VAL A 129 -2.88 4.69 -13.04
C VAL A 129 -3.21 3.29 -12.52
N GLY A 130 -4.14 3.18 -11.59
CA GLY A 130 -4.58 1.92 -10.99
C GLY A 130 -5.75 2.09 -10.02
N LEU A 131 -6.15 0.97 -9.41
CA LEU A 131 -7.21 0.90 -8.39
C LEU A 131 -6.63 0.39 -7.07
N LYS A 132 -6.88 1.09 -5.96
CA LYS A 132 -6.67 0.57 -4.59
C LYS A 132 -7.97 -0.01 -4.07
N VAL A 133 -7.91 -1.25 -3.58
CA VAL A 133 -9.02 -1.94 -2.91
C VAL A 133 -8.64 -2.18 -1.46
N TYR A 134 -9.54 -1.80 -0.53
CA TYR A 134 -9.27 -1.80 0.90
C TYR A 134 -10.30 -2.64 1.69
N PRO A 135 -10.18 -3.98 1.68
CA PRO A 135 -11.09 -4.90 2.36
C PRO A 135 -11.30 -4.65 3.86
N PRO A 136 -10.32 -4.07 4.62
CA PRO A 136 -10.55 -3.75 6.03
C PRO A 136 -11.76 -2.87 6.32
N ASN A 137 -12.31 -2.19 5.33
CA ASN A 137 -13.58 -1.46 5.43
C ASN A 137 -14.81 -2.36 5.64
N GLY A 138 -14.67 -3.70 5.60
CA GLY A 138 -15.73 -4.65 5.91
C GLY A 138 -16.34 -5.33 4.68
N TYR A 139 -15.54 -5.61 3.67
CA TYR A 139 -15.90 -6.44 2.52
C TYR A 139 -14.70 -7.31 2.10
N GLN A 140 -14.94 -8.41 1.42
CA GLN A 140 -13.87 -9.29 0.93
C GLN A 140 -13.41 -8.85 -0.47
N ALA A 141 -12.16 -9.14 -0.85
CA ALA A 141 -11.66 -8.82 -2.18
C ALA A 141 -12.50 -9.48 -3.31
N ASN A 142 -13.06 -10.65 -3.06
CA ASN A 142 -13.93 -11.38 -3.99
C ASN A 142 -15.43 -11.06 -3.82
N ASP A 143 -15.78 -9.97 -3.14
CA ASP A 143 -17.17 -9.48 -3.11
C ASP A 143 -17.66 -9.16 -4.54
N GLU A 144 -18.88 -9.58 -4.87
CA GLU A 144 -19.44 -9.41 -6.21
C GLU A 144 -19.46 -7.95 -6.69
N ARG A 145 -19.55 -6.99 -5.74
CA ARG A 145 -19.52 -5.55 -6.01
C ARG A 145 -18.14 -5.05 -6.49
N CYS A 146 -17.05 -5.79 -6.21
CA CYS A 146 -15.72 -5.47 -6.70
C CYS A 146 -15.51 -5.83 -8.17
N PHE A 147 -16.17 -6.88 -8.66
CA PHE A 147 -15.92 -7.41 -10.01
C PHE A 147 -16.19 -6.42 -11.16
N PRO A 148 -17.20 -5.56 -11.12
CA PRO A 148 -17.34 -4.52 -12.14
C PRO A 148 -16.14 -3.59 -12.25
N MET A 149 -15.51 -3.22 -11.12
CA MET A 149 -14.30 -2.40 -11.10
C MET A 149 -13.08 -3.18 -11.61
N TYR A 150 -12.93 -4.45 -11.25
CA TYR A 150 -11.85 -5.31 -11.75
C TYR A 150 -11.91 -5.50 -13.26
N LYS A 151 -13.11 -5.77 -13.81
CA LYS A 151 -13.32 -5.86 -15.25
C LYS A 151 -13.00 -4.52 -15.95
N LYS A 152 -13.37 -3.41 -15.32
CA LYS A 152 -13.03 -2.08 -15.82
C LYS A 152 -11.51 -1.83 -15.74
N ALA A 153 -10.80 -2.31 -14.72
CA ALA A 153 -9.34 -2.23 -14.65
C ALA A 153 -8.65 -2.97 -15.80
N ILE A 154 -9.15 -4.17 -16.16
CA ILE A 154 -8.70 -4.91 -17.34
C ILE A 154 -8.96 -4.11 -18.63
N GLU A 155 -10.18 -3.58 -18.80
CA GLU A 155 -10.55 -2.77 -19.98
C GLU A 155 -9.67 -1.52 -20.13
N LEU A 156 -9.31 -0.88 -19.03
CA LEU A 156 -8.48 0.32 -18.99
C LEU A 156 -6.98 0.02 -18.99
N ASP A 157 -6.60 -1.25 -18.97
CA ASP A 157 -5.20 -1.72 -18.88
C ASP A 157 -4.44 -1.13 -17.66
N VAL A 158 -5.09 -1.10 -16.51
CA VAL A 158 -4.47 -0.64 -15.25
C VAL A 158 -4.46 -1.75 -14.19
N PRO A 159 -3.45 -1.79 -13.30
CA PRO A 159 -3.38 -2.77 -12.22
C PRO A 159 -4.32 -2.42 -11.06
N VAL A 160 -4.49 -3.41 -10.18
CA VAL A 160 -5.21 -3.27 -8.90
C VAL A 160 -4.27 -3.61 -7.76
N LEU A 161 -4.20 -2.77 -6.74
CA LEU A 161 -3.54 -3.10 -5.48
C LEU A 161 -4.62 -3.41 -4.43
N ILE A 162 -4.58 -4.63 -3.89
CA ILE A 162 -5.54 -5.12 -2.89
C ILE A 162 -4.82 -5.27 -1.55
N HIS A 163 -5.25 -4.54 -0.54
CA HIS A 163 -4.72 -4.71 0.83
C HIS A 163 -4.99 -6.12 1.35
N THR A 164 -4.00 -6.76 1.96
CA THR A 164 -4.16 -8.06 2.64
C THR A 164 -3.57 -8.05 4.04
N GLY A 165 -4.21 -8.81 4.94
CA GLY A 165 -3.83 -8.93 6.33
C GLY A 165 -4.59 -7.99 7.28
N GLY A 166 -4.25 -8.10 8.55
CA GLY A 166 -4.85 -7.29 9.62
C GLY A 166 -6.21 -7.79 10.13
N ASN A 167 -7.08 -8.32 9.28
CA ASN A 167 -8.38 -8.87 9.68
C ASN A 167 -8.94 -9.87 8.68
N VAL A 168 -10.07 -10.51 9.02
CA VAL A 168 -10.70 -11.59 8.24
C VAL A 168 -11.21 -11.16 6.86
N TRP A 169 -11.52 -9.89 6.66
CA TRP A 169 -11.97 -9.36 5.37
C TRP A 169 -10.83 -9.30 4.35
N ALA A 170 -9.60 -9.13 4.82
CA ALA A 170 -8.40 -8.93 4.03
C ALA A 170 -7.51 -10.17 3.91
N TRP A 171 -8.08 -11.37 3.98
CA TRP A 171 -7.30 -12.59 3.80
C TRP A 171 -6.80 -12.75 2.37
N PRO A 172 -5.56 -13.22 2.18
CA PRO A 172 -4.96 -13.39 0.85
C PRO A 172 -5.69 -14.40 -0.02
N GLU A 173 -6.42 -15.35 0.56
CA GLU A 173 -7.23 -16.33 -0.18
C GLU A 173 -8.36 -15.67 -0.97
N TRP A 174 -8.90 -14.53 -0.49
CA TRP A 174 -9.89 -13.77 -1.26
C TRP A 174 -9.27 -13.15 -2.52
N VAL A 175 -8.00 -12.76 -2.46
CA VAL A 175 -7.24 -12.29 -3.62
C VAL A 175 -6.95 -13.45 -4.60
N GLU A 176 -6.62 -14.65 -4.08
CA GLU A 176 -6.45 -15.83 -4.91
C GLU A 176 -7.70 -16.14 -5.75
N LEU A 177 -8.89 -16.06 -5.14
CA LEU A 177 -10.15 -16.29 -5.85
C LEU A 177 -10.35 -15.28 -7.00
N VAL A 178 -10.09 -14.00 -6.76
CA VAL A 178 -10.13 -12.96 -7.80
C VAL A 178 -9.15 -13.26 -8.93
N ALA A 179 -7.89 -13.59 -8.59
CA ALA A 179 -6.85 -13.88 -9.57
C ALA A 179 -7.17 -15.10 -10.45
N ARG A 180 -7.87 -16.08 -9.90
CA ARG A 180 -8.32 -17.27 -10.66
C ARG A 180 -9.46 -16.96 -11.61
N GLU A 181 -10.40 -16.11 -11.18
CA GLU A 181 -11.57 -15.74 -11.98
C GLU A 181 -11.20 -14.74 -13.09
N LEU A 182 -10.23 -13.87 -12.82
CA LEU A 182 -9.79 -12.82 -13.73
C LEU A 182 -8.28 -12.93 -14.02
N PRO A 183 -7.85 -13.88 -14.85
CA PRO A 183 -6.42 -14.15 -15.10
C PRO A 183 -5.70 -12.99 -15.82
N ASP A 184 -6.43 -12.11 -16.49
CA ASP A 184 -5.88 -10.93 -17.17
C ASP A 184 -5.75 -9.70 -16.26
N LEU A 185 -6.29 -9.76 -15.02
CA LEU A 185 -6.17 -8.68 -14.05
C LEU A 185 -4.78 -8.70 -13.41
N ARG A 186 -4.02 -7.62 -13.53
CA ARG A 186 -2.76 -7.45 -12.80
C ARG A 186 -3.05 -7.05 -11.34
N ILE A 187 -2.61 -7.86 -10.39
CA ILE A 187 -2.91 -7.69 -8.96
C ILE A 187 -1.62 -7.54 -8.16
N MET A 188 -1.44 -6.43 -7.46
CA MET A 188 -0.48 -6.29 -6.37
C MET A 188 -1.17 -6.72 -5.07
N MET A 189 -0.66 -7.77 -4.42
CA MET A 189 -1.14 -8.25 -3.12
C MET A 189 -0.48 -7.41 -2.02
N GLY A 190 -1.15 -6.34 -1.61
CA GLY A 190 -0.63 -5.38 -0.63
C GLY A 190 -0.21 -6.05 0.67
N HIS A 191 0.98 -5.73 1.17
CA HIS A 191 1.61 -6.26 2.38
C HIS A 191 1.91 -7.75 2.39
N THR A 192 1.45 -8.51 1.41
CA THR A 192 1.56 -9.99 1.39
C THR A 192 1.07 -10.62 2.70
N ASN A 193 -0.13 -10.25 3.14
CA ASN A 193 -0.79 -10.64 4.39
C ASN A 193 -0.18 -10.00 5.66
N LEU A 194 -0.36 -8.69 5.82
CA LEU A 194 0.10 -7.90 6.97
C LEU A 194 -0.24 -8.55 8.32
N GLN A 195 0.76 -8.71 9.16
CA GLN A 195 0.60 -9.23 10.52
C GLN A 195 1.53 -8.49 11.49
N ALA A 196 0.97 -7.99 12.60
CA ALA A 196 1.72 -7.35 13.67
C ALA A 196 1.76 -8.23 14.92
N PRO A 197 2.92 -8.49 15.55
CA PRO A 197 4.27 -8.11 15.10
C PRO A 197 4.71 -8.86 13.84
N PHE A 198 5.91 -8.58 13.33
CA PHE A 198 6.46 -9.30 12.18
C PHE A 198 6.61 -10.79 12.51
N GLU A 199 5.83 -11.62 11.80
CA GLU A 199 5.82 -13.07 11.94
C GLU A 199 5.81 -13.73 10.55
N THR A 200 6.77 -14.61 10.31
CA THR A 200 6.98 -15.20 8.98
C THR A 200 5.83 -16.09 8.52
N GLU A 201 5.15 -16.78 9.46
CA GLU A 201 4.02 -17.64 9.14
C GLU A 201 2.87 -16.90 8.43
N ALA A 202 2.64 -15.64 8.79
CA ALA A 202 1.63 -14.82 8.14
C ALA A 202 1.93 -14.63 6.64
N TYR A 203 3.19 -14.42 6.31
CA TYR A 203 3.63 -14.19 4.93
C TYR A 203 3.65 -15.47 4.08
N TRP A 204 3.82 -16.65 4.71
CA TRP A 204 3.63 -17.94 4.02
C TRP A 204 2.21 -18.11 3.50
N ARG A 205 1.22 -17.62 4.20
CA ARG A 205 -0.17 -17.62 3.76
C ARG A 205 -0.37 -16.76 2.50
N GLY A 206 0.22 -15.57 2.47
CA GLY A 206 0.24 -14.72 1.28
C GLY A 206 0.93 -15.39 0.09
N LEU A 207 2.10 -15.99 0.32
CA LEU A 207 2.83 -16.73 -0.71
C LEU A 207 2.01 -17.91 -1.25
N GLN A 208 1.35 -18.68 -0.38
CA GLN A 208 0.51 -19.81 -0.81
C GLN A 208 -0.66 -19.37 -1.70
N ALA A 209 -1.30 -18.27 -1.36
CA ALA A 209 -2.38 -17.69 -2.18
C ALA A 209 -1.88 -17.21 -3.56
N ALA A 210 -0.68 -16.63 -3.62
CA ALA A 210 -0.10 -16.14 -4.86
C ALA A 210 0.56 -17.22 -5.72
N ARG A 211 1.00 -18.32 -5.12
CA ARG A 211 1.76 -19.38 -5.79
C ARG A 211 1.05 -19.91 -7.03
N GLY A 212 1.77 -19.95 -8.15
CA GLY A 212 1.26 -20.44 -9.44
C GLY A 212 0.28 -19.49 -10.15
N LYS A 213 0.02 -18.30 -9.62
CA LYS A 213 -0.77 -17.27 -10.28
C LYS A 213 0.17 -16.30 -11.02
N LYS A 214 0.03 -16.21 -12.34
CA LYS A 214 0.89 -15.34 -13.17
C LYS A 214 0.52 -13.86 -13.08
N ASN A 215 -0.61 -13.54 -12.53
CA ASN A 215 -1.19 -12.20 -12.45
C ASN A 215 -1.17 -11.59 -11.04
N ILE A 216 -0.44 -12.21 -10.09
CA ILE A 216 -0.22 -11.65 -8.75
C ILE A 216 1.24 -11.20 -8.59
N TRP A 217 1.46 -10.02 -8.06
CA TRP A 217 2.71 -9.49 -7.53
C TRP A 217 2.62 -9.39 -6.02
N LEU A 218 3.66 -9.82 -5.30
CA LEU A 218 3.76 -9.72 -3.85
C LEU A 218 4.30 -8.33 -3.49
N ASP A 219 3.55 -7.55 -2.75
CA ASP A 219 3.98 -6.24 -2.28
C ASP A 219 4.58 -6.36 -0.88
N LEU A 220 5.86 -6.00 -0.78
CA LEU A 220 6.62 -5.95 0.46
C LEU A 220 6.59 -4.53 1.00
N CYS A 221 5.61 -4.20 1.83
CA CYS A 221 5.53 -2.88 2.46
C CYS A 221 4.99 -2.98 3.88
N ASP A 222 5.27 -1.97 4.69
CA ASP A 222 4.95 -1.85 6.12
C ASP A 222 5.66 -2.87 7.04
N TRP A 223 6.41 -3.83 6.52
CA TRP A 223 7.09 -4.84 7.33
C TRP A 223 8.13 -4.22 8.28
N GLN A 224 8.75 -3.11 7.87
CA GLN A 224 9.70 -2.36 8.70
C GLN A 224 9.05 -1.83 9.99
N ALA A 225 7.83 -1.32 9.92
CA ALA A 225 7.08 -0.82 11.08
C ALA A 225 6.69 -1.95 12.05
N LEU A 226 6.55 -3.17 11.54
CA LEU A 226 6.20 -4.36 12.31
C LEU A 226 7.41 -5.05 12.95
N GLY A 227 8.61 -4.54 12.69
CA GLY A 227 9.85 -5.01 13.30
C GLY A 227 10.73 -5.91 12.44
N ALA A 228 10.42 -6.09 11.15
CA ALA A 228 11.21 -6.91 10.23
C ALA A 228 12.69 -6.48 10.16
N VAL A 229 12.98 -5.20 10.37
CA VAL A 229 14.32 -4.61 10.25
C VAL A 229 15.10 -4.52 11.57
N THR A 230 14.65 -5.20 12.63
CA THR A 230 15.46 -5.34 13.86
C THR A 230 16.63 -6.29 13.61
N ASP A 231 17.74 -6.15 14.37
CA ASP A 231 18.91 -7.03 14.21
C ASP A 231 18.54 -8.51 14.39
N GLU A 232 17.56 -8.80 15.23
CA GLU A 232 17.05 -10.15 15.48
C GLU A 232 16.28 -10.70 14.26
N ASN A 233 15.49 -9.87 13.59
CA ASN A 233 14.55 -10.30 12.56
C ASN A 233 15.12 -10.23 11.12
N ILE A 234 16.18 -9.46 10.88
CA ILE A 234 16.77 -9.34 9.53
C ILE A 234 17.15 -10.70 8.92
N PRO A 235 17.77 -11.65 9.63
CA PRO A 235 18.10 -12.95 9.04
C PRO A 235 16.86 -13.67 8.54
N GLU A 236 15.75 -13.58 9.28
CA GLU A 236 14.50 -14.22 8.91
C GLU A 236 13.79 -13.47 7.76
N LEU A 237 13.82 -12.15 7.77
CA LEU A 237 13.36 -11.32 6.65
C LEU A 237 14.04 -11.75 5.34
N LEU A 238 15.38 -11.85 5.33
CA LEU A 238 16.13 -12.21 4.14
C LEU A 238 15.81 -13.64 3.65
N LYS A 239 15.60 -14.58 4.57
CA LYS A 239 15.14 -15.94 4.22
C LYS A 239 13.75 -15.91 3.58
N VAL A 240 12.81 -15.13 4.12
CA VAL A 240 11.47 -14.96 3.53
C VAL A 240 11.58 -14.41 2.12
N VAL A 241 12.35 -13.34 1.93
CA VAL A 241 12.56 -12.73 0.59
C VAL A 241 13.18 -13.75 -0.37
N ARG A 242 14.19 -14.53 0.07
CA ARG A 242 14.82 -15.57 -0.74
C ARG A 242 13.82 -16.65 -1.18
N ILE A 243 12.95 -17.10 -0.25
CA ILE A 243 11.92 -18.10 -0.57
C ILE A 243 10.88 -17.52 -1.53
N PHE A 244 10.50 -16.25 -1.38
CA PHE A 244 9.58 -15.58 -2.30
C PHE A 244 10.16 -15.53 -3.71
N ILE A 245 11.44 -15.14 -3.85
CA ILE A 245 12.14 -15.13 -5.14
C ILE A 245 12.18 -16.54 -5.74
N ASN A 246 12.55 -17.56 -4.96
CA ASN A 246 12.62 -18.94 -5.45
C ASN A 246 11.26 -19.51 -5.88
N THR A 247 10.15 -18.98 -5.33
CA THR A 247 8.80 -19.49 -5.59
C THR A 247 8.09 -18.74 -6.70
N MET A 248 8.26 -17.40 -6.74
CA MET A 248 7.52 -16.50 -7.63
C MET A 248 8.37 -15.92 -8.75
N GLY A 249 9.69 -15.82 -8.55
CA GLY A 249 10.60 -14.97 -9.33
C GLY A 249 10.68 -13.55 -8.75
N ALA A 250 11.85 -12.93 -8.85
CA ALA A 250 12.07 -11.57 -8.37
C ALA A 250 11.19 -10.55 -9.12
N GLU A 251 10.90 -10.80 -10.38
CA GLU A 251 10.03 -9.99 -11.24
C GLU A 251 8.55 -9.99 -10.80
N ARG A 252 8.22 -10.75 -9.76
CA ARG A 252 6.86 -10.85 -9.17
C ARG A 252 6.80 -10.30 -7.75
N ILE A 253 7.84 -9.62 -7.32
CA ILE A 253 7.94 -9.00 -6.00
C ILE A 253 8.11 -7.51 -6.21
N VAL A 254 7.23 -6.71 -5.63
CA VAL A 254 7.29 -5.25 -5.66
C VAL A 254 7.58 -4.72 -4.26
N TRP A 255 8.21 -3.55 -4.19
CA TRP A 255 8.67 -2.94 -2.96
C TRP A 255 7.92 -1.64 -2.68
N GLY A 256 7.59 -1.41 -1.41
CA GLY A 256 6.94 -0.20 -0.93
C GLY A 256 7.27 0.15 0.51
N THR A 257 6.86 1.34 0.94
CA THR A 257 7.12 1.86 2.29
C THR A 257 5.91 1.89 3.19
N ASP A 258 4.72 2.04 2.64
CA ASP A 258 3.47 2.35 3.35
C ASP A 258 3.55 3.64 4.20
N LEU A 259 4.43 4.56 3.80
CA LEU A 259 4.48 5.87 4.45
C LEU A 259 3.21 6.68 4.10
N PRO A 260 2.70 7.48 5.02
CA PRO A 260 3.17 7.71 6.40
C PRO A 260 2.60 6.72 7.43
N GLN A 261 1.89 5.65 7.02
CA GLN A 261 1.30 4.66 7.93
C GLN A 261 2.38 3.92 8.74
N ALA A 262 3.53 3.63 8.14
CA ALA A 262 4.68 3.03 8.82
C ALA A 262 5.21 3.85 10.02
N GLY A 263 4.59 5.01 10.29
CA GLY A 263 4.77 5.80 11.49
C GLY A 263 5.66 7.02 11.34
N VAL A 264 5.66 7.83 12.39
CA VAL A 264 6.42 9.08 12.48
C VAL A 264 7.39 9.07 13.65
N GLY A 265 8.38 9.95 13.58
CA GLY A 265 9.39 10.14 14.61
C GLY A 265 10.69 9.40 14.32
N SER A 266 11.69 9.61 15.18
CA SER A 266 13.06 9.12 14.93
C SER A 266 13.16 7.59 14.79
N LYS A 267 12.39 6.84 15.56
CA LYS A 267 12.38 5.37 15.48
C LYS A 267 11.84 4.88 14.15
N ALA A 268 10.68 5.39 13.73
CA ALA A 268 10.05 5.02 12.46
C ALA A 268 10.92 5.42 11.27
N ARG A 269 11.53 6.61 11.31
CA ARG A 269 12.48 7.06 10.29
C ARG A 269 13.65 6.11 10.18
N GLY A 270 14.29 5.74 11.29
CA GLY A 270 15.42 4.80 11.29
C GLY A 270 15.03 3.40 10.78
N GLN A 271 13.81 2.94 11.06
CA GLN A 271 13.29 1.69 10.50
C GLN A 271 13.10 1.78 8.98
N THR A 272 12.59 2.90 8.47
CA THR A 272 12.42 3.12 7.03
C THR A 272 13.78 3.28 6.33
N GLU A 273 14.74 4.02 6.91
CA GLU A 273 16.12 4.10 6.39
C GLU A 273 16.73 2.72 6.23
N ARG A 274 16.58 1.88 7.25
CA ARG A 274 17.11 0.51 7.24
C ARG A 274 16.40 -0.38 6.22
N TRP A 275 15.09 -0.22 6.06
CA TRP A 275 14.29 -0.91 5.05
C TRP A 275 14.78 -0.59 3.64
N VAL A 276 14.96 0.69 3.35
CA VAL A 276 15.50 1.17 2.07
C VAL A 276 16.91 0.63 1.85
N ASP A 277 17.79 0.71 2.86
CA ASP A 277 19.17 0.23 2.76
C ASP A 277 19.26 -1.27 2.49
N ILE A 278 18.42 -2.08 3.17
CA ILE A 278 18.39 -3.54 2.94
C ILE A 278 18.06 -3.85 1.49
N PHE A 279 17.04 -3.23 0.90
CA PHE A 279 16.64 -3.56 -0.47
C PHE A 279 17.56 -2.93 -1.52
N LYS A 280 18.09 -1.74 -1.30
CA LYS A 280 19.08 -1.14 -2.19
C LYS A 280 20.40 -1.92 -2.24
N ASN A 281 20.77 -2.53 -1.13
CA ASN A 281 22.02 -3.28 -0.96
C ASN A 281 21.74 -4.76 -0.65
N LEU A 282 20.69 -5.34 -1.27
CA LEU A 282 20.22 -6.69 -0.97
C LEU A 282 21.30 -7.77 -1.09
N PRO A 283 22.18 -7.78 -2.11
CA PRO A 283 23.28 -8.74 -2.19
C PRO A 283 24.28 -8.63 -1.02
N GLU A 284 24.63 -7.42 -0.58
CA GLU A 284 25.54 -7.17 0.53
C GLU A 284 24.93 -7.61 1.86
N TRP A 285 23.64 -7.32 2.06
CA TRP A 285 22.91 -7.78 3.23
C TRP A 285 22.79 -9.30 3.28
N GLY A 286 22.51 -9.93 2.13
CA GLY A 286 22.44 -11.38 2.03
C GLY A 286 23.77 -12.06 2.43
N LYS A 287 24.92 -11.57 1.94
CA LYS A 287 26.24 -12.08 2.27
C LYS A 287 26.56 -12.10 3.77
N LYS A 288 26.01 -11.14 4.54
CA LYS A 288 26.19 -11.10 6.01
C LYS A 288 25.55 -12.30 6.72
N TYR A 289 24.61 -12.96 6.08
CA TYR A 289 23.79 -14.04 6.65
C TYR A 289 23.81 -15.33 5.83
N ASP A 290 24.81 -15.48 4.94
CA ASP A 290 24.99 -16.64 4.05
C ASP A 290 23.76 -16.91 3.16
N ILE A 291 23.11 -15.84 2.66
CA ILE A 291 21.98 -15.89 1.74
C ILE A 291 22.37 -15.15 0.46
N ASP A 292 22.44 -15.88 -0.67
CA ASP A 292 22.83 -15.28 -1.95
C ASP A 292 21.63 -14.52 -2.58
N PHE A 293 21.90 -13.27 -2.98
CA PHE A 293 21.05 -12.47 -3.86
C PHE A 293 21.90 -11.90 -4.98
N THR A 294 21.33 -11.78 -6.18
CA THR A 294 22.01 -11.15 -7.32
C THR A 294 21.59 -9.69 -7.47
N GLU A 295 22.40 -8.92 -8.22
CA GLU A 295 22.07 -7.54 -8.57
C GLU A 295 20.78 -7.49 -9.41
N GLU A 296 20.57 -8.46 -10.31
CA GLU A 296 19.37 -8.56 -11.15
C GLU A 296 18.13 -8.81 -10.29
N GLU A 297 18.21 -9.61 -9.23
CA GLU A 297 17.10 -9.83 -8.30
C GLU A 297 16.80 -8.55 -7.50
N ARG A 298 17.82 -7.84 -7.03
CA ARG A 298 17.68 -6.54 -6.38
C ARG A 298 16.99 -5.55 -7.30
N ASP A 299 17.45 -5.41 -8.55
CA ASP A 299 16.90 -4.49 -9.53
C ASP A 299 15.45 -4.85 -9.90
N ALA A 300 15.17 -6.14 -10.05
CA ALA A 300 13.81 -6.60 -10.27
C ALA A 300 12.86 -6.17 -9.15
N ILE A 301 13.23 -6.36 -7.87
CA ILE A 301 12.40 -6.00 -6.71
C ILE A 301 12.27 -4.48 -6.56
N CYS A 302 13.38 -3.74 -6.68
CA CYS A 302 13.40 -2.30 -6.44
C CYS A 302 12.64 -1.49 -7.49
N HIS A 303 12.61 -1.96 -8.75
CA HIS A 303 11.93 -1.23 -9.84
C HIS A 303 11.36 -2.12 -10.95
N GLY A 304 12.05 -3.19 -11.39
CA GLY A 304 11.66 -3.95 -12.58
C GLY A 304 10.26 -4.54 -12.52
N ALA A 305 9.90 -5.18 -11.40
CA ALA A 305 8.58 -5.76 -11.17
C ALA A 305 7.47 -4.70 -11.15
N ALA A 306 7.74 -3.55 -10.52
CA ALA A 306 6.82 -2.42 -10.50
C ALA A 306 6.58 -1.87 -11.92
N MET A 307 7.63 -1.65 -12.70
CA MET A 307 7.53 -1.19 -14.09
C MET A 307 6.76 -2.18 -14.97
N GLN A 308 6.91 -3.48 -14.75
CA GLN A 308 6.16 -4.50 -15.46
C GLN A 308 4.67 -4.47 -15.09
N CYS A 309 4.36 -4.38 -13.81
CA CYS A 309 2.97 -4.32 -13.33
C CYS A 309 2.28 -3.02 -13.74
N LEU A 310 3.02 -1.91 -13.70
CA LEU A 310 2.60 -0.55 -14.08
C LEU A 310 2.96 -0.22 -15.55
N SER A 311 2.85 -1.17 -16.47
CA SER A 311 3.25 -0.99 -17.87
C SER A 311 2.54 0.16 -18.60
N ASN A 312 1.42 0.65 -18.04
CA ASN A 312 0.68 1.82 -18.50
C ASN A 312 1.29 3.16 -18.05
N VAL A 313 2.26 3.15 -17.12
CA VAL A 313 2.91 4.35 -16.59
C VAL A 313 4.22 4.62 -17.33
N LYS A 314 4.43 5.87 -17.74
CA LYS A 314 5.75 6.31 -18.23
C LYS A 314 6.52 6.88 -17.04
N PHE A 315 7.57 6.19 -16.64
CA PHE A 315 8.48 6.66 -15.60
C PHE A 315 9.56 7.53 -16.23
N ASP A 316 9.76 8.74 -15.71
CA ASP A 316 10.90 9.61 -16.03
C ASP A 316 12.01 9.29 -14.99
N LEU A 317 12.68 8.14 -15.12
CA LEU A 317 13.75 7.66 -14.23
C LEU A 317 15.13 8.14 -14.71
#